data_44489d58f5bbb9c6040453011e8f6c60
#
_entry.id   44489d58f5bbb9c6040453011e8f6c60
#
_cell.length_a   1.000
_cell.length_b   1.000
_cell.length_c   1.000
_cell.angle_alpha   90.00
_cell.angle_beta   90.00
_cell.angle_gamma   90.00
#
_symmetry.space_group_name_H-M   'P 1'
#
loop_
_entity.id
_entity.type
_entity.pdbx_description
1 polymer ?
#
loop_
_entity_poly.entity_id
_entity_poly.type
_entity_poly.pdbx_seq_one_letter_code
_entity_poly.pdbx_strand_id
1 'polypeptide(L)'
;MSESKALLVEIKGVQFRNKGAYLMLLACLQGLKTLNNTELVLSPGPNLPYRERALLGAWQKVSFRRKALDLTPWFGKLPGSLRNLMKRYGMVTERDVDVILEASGFAYGDQWPLKFLQNTAREVKRFKEAGKPFVFMPQAFGPFS
;
A
#
# COMPACT_ATOMS: atom_id res chain seq x y z
N MET A 1 -13.54 26.99 -8.54
CA MET A 1 -13.79 25.53 -8.56
C MET A 1 -12.80 24.90 -7.60
N SER A 2 -13.28 24.29 -6.52
CA SER A 2 -12.40 23.56 -5.60
C SER A 2 -11.87 22.34 -6.35
N GLU A 3 -10.57 22.29 -6.64
CA GLU A 3 -9.94 21.07 -7.11
C GLU A 3 -10.19 19.99 -6.06
N SER A 4 -10.94 18.95 -6.42
CA SER A 4 -11.15 17.83 -5.52
C SER A 4 -9.79 17.16 -5.28
N LYS A 5 -9.39 17.05 -4.02
CA LYS A 5 -8.14 16.39 -3.63
C LYS A 5 -8.08 15.00 -4.25
N ALA A 6 -6.98 14.66 -4.91
CA ALA A 6 -6.77 13.32 -5.44
C ALA A 6 -6.76 12.26 -4.33
N LEU A 7 -7.39 11.12 -4.60
CA LEU A 7 -7.38 9.96 -3.71
C LEU A 7 -6.04 9.22 -3.84
N LEU A 8 -5.35 9.05 -2.72
CA LEU A 8 -4.11 8.28 -2.65
C LEU A 8 -4.43 6.80 -2.44
N VAL A 9 -4.20 6.00 -3.50
CA VAL A 9 -4.52 4.57 -3.51
C VAL A 9 -3.23 3.76 -3.42
N GLU A 10 -3.03 3.05 -2.31
CA GLU A 10 -1.90 2.14 -2.15
C GLU A 10 -2.23 0.77 -2.74
N ILE A 11 -1.35 0.26 -3.62
CA ILE A 11 -1.39 -1.13 -4.08
C ILE A 11 -0.35 -1.92 -3.30
N LYS A 12 -0.79 -2.97 -2.60
CA LYS A 12 0.04 -3.84 -1.76
C LYS A 12 0.15 -5.25 -2.33
N GLY A 13 1.14 -6.00 -1.85
CA GLY A 13 1.33 -7.40 -2.23
C GLY A 13 1.92 -7.60 -3.62
N VAL A 14 2.23 -6.52 -4.32
CA VAL A 14 2.79 -6.53 -5.68
C VAL A 14 4.31 -6.42 -5.67
N GLN A 15 4.94 -6.85 -6.76
CA GLN A 15 6.38 -6.76 -6.94
C GLN A 15 6.77 -6.87 -8.42
N PHE A 16 7.95 -6.36 -8.78
CA PHE A 16 8.39 -6.33 -10.19
C PHE A 16 8.99 -7.66 -10.68
N ARG A 17 9.58 -8.48 -9.79
CA ARG A 17 10.27 -9.71 -10.17
C ARG A 17 9.36 -10.92 -10.33
N ASN A 18 8.30 -11.01 -9.55
CA ASN A 18 7.31 -12.08 -9.68
C ASN A 18 6.30 -11.69 -10.76
N LYS A 19 6.23 -12.46 -11.85
CA LYS A 19 5.39 -12.15 -13.01
C LYS A 19 3.90 -12.04 -12.64
N GLY A 20 3.40 -12.93 -11.78
CA GLY A 20 2.00 -12.90 -11.33
C GLY A 20 1.68 -11.63 -10.53
N ALA A 21 2.53 -11.29 -9.56
CA ALA A 21 2.39 -10.07 -8.78
C ALA A 21 2.56 -8.80 -9.63
N TYR A 22 3.40 -8.85 -10.66
CA TYR A 22 3.55 -7.76 -11.62
C TYR A 22 2.30 -7.58 -12.50
N LEU A 23 1.71 -8.68 -12.98
CA LEU A 23 0.45 -8.63 -13.72
C LEU A 23 -0.69 -8.06 -12.88
N MET A 24 -0.77 -8.41 -11.59
CA MET A 24 -1.74 -7.83 -10.67
C MET A 24 -1.52 -6.31 -10.51
N LEU A 25 -0.26 -5.87 -10.41
CA LEU A 25 0.05 -4.44 -10.40
C LEU A 25 -0.45 -3.75 -11.68
N LEU A 26 -0.16 -4.30 -12.86
CA LEU A 26 -0.59 -3.73 -14.13
C LEU A 26 -2.13 -3.67 -14.24
N ALA A 27 -2.83 -4.70 -13.81
CA ALA A 27 -4.29 -4.72 -13.80
C ALA A 27 -4.87 -3.63 -12.88
N CYS A 28 -4.31 -3.48 -11.66
CA CYS A 28 -4.70 -2.41 -10.76
C CYS A 28 -4.41 -1.02 -11.35
N LEU A 29 -3.25 -0.83 -11.98
CA LEU A 29 -2.90 0.44 -12.62
C LEU A 29 -3.84 0.78 -13.77
N GLN A 30 -4.23 -0.22 -14.58
CA GLN A 30 -5.21 -0.03 -15.64
C GLN A 30 -6.56 0.38 -15.06
N GLY A 31 -7.01 -0.27 -13.99
CA GLY A 31 -8.24 0.10 -13.29
C GLY A 31 -8.18 1.52 -12.71
N LEU A 32 -7.08 1.90 -12.09
CA LEU A 32 -6.92 3.27 -11.54
C LEU A 32 -6.97 4.34 -12.62
N LYS A 33 -6.45 4.08 -13.83
CA LYS A 33 -6.53 5.02 -14.96
C LYS A 33 -7.95 5.31 -15.43
N THR A 34 -8.91 4.41 -15.17
CA THR A 34 -10.32 4.64 -15.49
C THR A 34 -11.03 5.50 -14.44
N LEU A 35 -10.43 5.67 -13.28
CA LEU A 35 -10.95 6.48 -12.18
C LEU A 35 -10.33 7.87 -12.25
N ASN A 36 -11.18 8.88 -12.30
CA ASN A 36 -10.72 10.26 -12.24
C ASN A 36 -10.17 10.58 -10.83
N ASN A 37 -9.09 11.36 -10.80
CA ASN A 37 -8.56 11.94 -9.59
C ASN A 37 -8.02 10.92 -8.56
N THR A 38 -7.30 9.90 -9.04
CA THR A 38 -6.58 8.93 -8.20
C THR A 38 -5.08 9.00 -8.46
N GLU A 39 -4.29 8.81 -7.41
CA GLU A 39 -2.83 8.77 -7.47
C GLU A 39 -2.31 7.49 -6.82
N LEU A 40 -1.32 6.88 -7.47
CA LEU A 40 -0.71 5.63 -7.03
C LEU A 40 0.22 5.85 -5.83
N VAL A 41 0.11 4.98 -4.83
CA VAL A 41 1.05 4.89 -3.71
C VAL A 41 1.67 3.49 -3.68
N LEU A 42 2.98 3.42 -3.53
CA LEU A 42 3.69 2.15 -3.35
C LEU A 42 4.62 2.20 -2.13
N SER A 43 4.62 1.12 -1.36
CA SER A 43 5.54 0.92 -0.23
C SER A 43 6.87 0.37 -0.70
N PRO A 44 8.00 0.69 -0.03
CA PRO A 44 9.29 0.07 -0.31
C PRO A 44 9.27 -1.42 0.03
N GLY A 45 10.00 -2.19 -0.76
CA GLY A 45 10.16 -3.62 -0.55
C GLY A 45 11.38 -4.16 -1.31
N PRO A 46 11.86 -5.38 -0.99
CA PRO A 46 13.04 -5.97 -1.63
C PRO A 46 12.91 -6.09 -3.16
N ASN A 47 11.69 -6.33 -3.64
CA ASN A 47 11.38 -6.48 -5.06
C ASN A 47 10.57 -5.29 -5.61
N LEU A 48 10.58 -4.16 -4.89
CA LEU A 48 9.96 -2.89 -5.24
C LEU A 48 10.97 -1.76 -5.03
N PRO A 49 12.10 -1.72 -5.78
CA PRO A 49 13.11 -0.71 -5.61
C PRO A 49 12.56 0.69 -5.95
N TYR A 50 13.18 1.72 -5.37
CA TYR A 50 12.74 3.11 -5.50
C TYR A 50 12.58 3.55 -6.95
N ARG A 51 13.58 3.24 -7.78
CA ARG A 51 13.61 3.67 -9.19
C ARG A 51 12.37 3.25 -9.96
N GLU A 52 12.00 1.98 -9.86
CA GLU A 52 10.85 1.42 -10.58
C GLU A 52 9.53 2.00 -10.07
N ARG A 53 9.40 2.22 -8.76
CA ARG A 53 8.23 2.89 -8.19
C ARG A 53 8.12 4.34 -8.66
N ALA A 54 9.25 5.05 -8.72
CA ALA A 54 9.31 6.43 -9.20
C ALA A 54 8.96 6.55 -10.70
N LEU A 55 9.42 5.59 -11.53
CA LEU A 55 9.09 5.53 -12.95
C LEU A 55 7.59 5.34 -13.22
N LEU A 56 6.86 4.72 -12.29
CA LEU A 56 5.40 4.62 -12.34
C LEU A 56 4.68 5.90 -11.88
N GLY A 57 5.41 6.93 -11.46
CA GLY A 57 4.83 8.14 -10.88
C GLY A 57 4.23 7.91 -9.49
N ALA A 58 4.61 6.82 -8.79
CA ALA A 58 4.05 6.48 -7.52
C ALA A 58 4.58 7.36 -6.37
N TRP A 59 3.69 7.81 -5.50
CA TRP A 59 4.03 8.31 -4.19
C TRP A 59 4.76 7.24 -3.38
N GLN A 60 5.81 7.64 -2.68
CA GLN A 60 6.64 6.75 -1.89
C GLN A 60 6.11 6.69 -0.46
N LYS A 61 5.41 5.61 -0.09
CA LYS A 61 4.95 5.45 1.29
C LYS A 61 6.13 5.21 2.23
N VAL A 62 6.22 6.00 3.28
CA VAL A 62 7.18 5.73 4.34
C VAL A 62 6.71 4.53 5.16
N SER A 63 7.49 3.47 5.09
CA SER A 63 7.21 2.22 5.81
C SER A 63 8.50 1.72 6.45
N PHE A 64 8.45 1.47 7.74
CA PHE A 64 9.56 0.88 8.48
C PHE A 64 9.07 -0.31 9.29
N ARG A 65 9.41 -1.49 8.81
CA ARG A 65 9.11 -2.77 9.49
C ARG A 65 10.40 -3.57 9.65
N ARG A 66 10.77 -3.87 10.87
CA ARG A 66 11.92 -4.72 11.17
C ARG A 66 11.57 -5.72 12.27
N LYS A 67 11.62 -7.01 11.94
CA LYS A 67 11.25 -8.10 12.86
C LYS A 67 9.86 -7.88 13.47
N ALA A 68 9.78 -7.61 14.79
CA ALA A 68 8.53 -7.38 15.52
C ALA A 68 8.11 -5.91 15.55
N LEU A 69 8.99 -5.00 15.14
CA LEU A 69 8.77 -3.55 15.21
C LEU A 69 8.14 -3.05 13.91
N ASP A 70 6.95 -2.44 14.00
CA ASP A 70 6.31 -1.71 12.91
C ASP A 70 6.14 -0.24 13.34
N LEU A 71 6.99 0.63 12.82
CA LEU A 71 6.94 2.07 13.07
C LEU A 71 6.12 2.82 12.00
N THR A 72 5.60 2.10 11.00
CA THR A 72 4.84 2.72 9.90
C THR A 72 3.68 3.61 10.39
N PRO A 73 2.85 3.17 11.37
CA PRO A 73 1.76 4.02 11.87
C PRO A 73 2.25 5.26 12.61
N TRP A 74 3.45 5.19 13.21
CA TRP A 74 4.01 6.30 13.96
C TRP A 74 4.34 7.51 13.06
N PHE A 75 4.81 7.27 11.84
CA PHE A 75 5.04 8.36 10.86
C PHE A 75 3.77 9.14 10.53
N GLY A 76 2.61 8.51 10.61
CA GLY A 76 1.31 9.18 10.45
C GLY A 76 0.98 10.20 11.55
N LYS A 77 1.64 10.09 12.72
CA LYS A 77 1.46 11.02 13.87
C LYS A 77 2.33 12.27 13.78
N LEU A 78 3.23 12.36 12.79
CA LEU A 78 4.08 13.51 12.58
C LEU A 78 3.24 14.78 12.37
N PRO A 79 3.75 15.96 12.80
CA PRO A 79 3.08 17.23 12.55
C PRO A 79 2.76 17.44 11.06
N GLY A 80 1.66 18.13 10.78
CA GLY A 80 1.21 18.40 9.40
C GLY A 80 2.26 19.12 8.55
N SER A 81 3.00 20.06 9.13
CA SER A 81 4.10 20.78 8.46
C SER A 81 5.19 19.82 7.95
N LEU A 82 5.59 18.85 8.79
CA LEU A 82 6.61 17.86 8.41
C LEU A 82 6.08 16.90 7.35
N ARG A 83 4.82 16.42 7.47
CA ARG A 83 4.21 15.59 6.44
C ARG A 83 4.04 16.34 5.10
N ASN A 84 3.72 17.63 5.14
CA ASN A 84 3.66 18.46 3.94
C ASN A 84 5.04 18.64 3.30
N LEU A 85 6.09 18.78 4.10
CA LEU A 85 7.45 18.79 3.60
C LEU A 85 7.81 17.46 2.91
N MET A 86 7.46 16.33 3.53
CA MET A 86 7.68 14.99 2.94
C MET A 86 6.97 14.86 1.58
N LYS A 87 5.75 15.39 1.45
CA LYS A 87 4.99 15.38 0.18
C LYS A 87 5.71 16.13 -0.93
N ARG A 88 6.43 17.21 -0.65
CA ARG A 88 7.24 17.92 -1.66
C ARG A 88 8.32 17.04 -2.27
N TYR A 89 8.75 15.98 -1.56
CA TYR A 89 9.71 14.98 -2.03
C TYR A 89 9.05 13.67 -2.50
N GLY A 90 7.76 13.70 -2.79
CA GLY A 90 7.02 12.53 -3.26
C GLY A 90 6.80 11.45 -2.20
N MET A 91 6.93 11.79 -0.91
CA MET A 91 6.76 10.85 0.20
C MET A 91 5.43 11.08 0.93
N VAL A 92 4.77 9.98 1.29
CA VAL A 92 3.51 9.99 2.05
C VAL A 92 3.57 9.02 3.23
N THR A 93 2.73 9.25 4.23
CA THR A 93 2.59 8.38 5.40
C THR A 93 1.34 7.51 5.27
N GLU A 94 1.20 6.50 6.13
CA GLU A 94 -0.03 5.67 6.18
C GLU A 94 -1.30 6.52 6.38
N ARG A 95 -1.18 7.62 7.13
CA ARG A 95 -2.30 8.54 7.36
C ARG A 95 -2.77 9.26 6.09
N ASP A 96 -1.88 9.47 5.13
CA ASP A 96 -2.18 10.18 3.89
C ASP A 96 -2.86 9.26 2.86
N VAL A 97 -2.68 7.94 2.97
CA VAL A 97 -3.32 6.95 2.09
C VAL A 97 -4.82 6.92 2.36
N ASP A 98 -5.61 7.00 1.30
CA ASP A 98 -7.08 7.00 1.40
C ASP A 98 -7.69 5.62 1.21
N VAL A 99 -7.09 4.77 0.36
CA VAL A 99 -7.56 3.40 0.05
C VAL A 99 -6.36 2.46 -0.04
N ILE A 100 -6.52 1.21 0.43
CA ILE A 100 -5.59 0.11 0.14
C ILE A 100 -6.26 -0.92 -0.76
N LEU A 101 -5.56 -1.30 -1.84
CA LEU A 101 -5.84 -2.46 -2.66
C LEU A 101 -4.79 -3.52 -2.36
N GLU A 102 -5.18 -4.60 -1.67
CA GLU A 102 -4.31 -5.73 -1.38
C GLU A 102 -4.36 -6.73 -2.55
N ALA A 103 -3.30 -6.76 -3.33
CA ALA A 103 -3.22 -7.46 -4.61
C ALA A 103 -2.15 -8.57 -4.63
N SER A 104 -1.88 -9.20 -3.47
CA SER A 104 -0.86 -10.26 -3.36
C SER A 104 -1.22 -11.54 -4.12
N GLY A 105 -2.50 -11.74 -4.41
CA GLY A 105 -3.01 -12.88 -5.19
C GLY A 105 -2.97 -14.22 -4.45
N PHE A 106 -1.91 -14.52 -3.72
CA PHE A 106 -1.71 -15.78 -2.99
C PHE A 106 -0.79 -15.60 -1.78
N ALA A 107 -1.25 -14.85 -0.80
CA ALA A 107 -0.45 -14.54 0.40
C ALA A 107 -1.11 -14.98 1.72
N TYR A 108 -2.23 -15.72 1.65
CA TYR A 108 -3.07 -16.04 2.80
C TYR A 108 -3.33 -17.56 2.88
N GLY A 109 -2.44 -18.26 3.55
CA GLY A 109 -2.51 -19.70 3.79
C GLY A 109 -1.41 -20.13 4.76
N ASP A 110 -1.44 -21.40 5.22
CA ASP A 110 -0.53 -21.92 6.24
C ASP A 110 0.95 -21.94 5.81
N GLN A 111 1.21 -21.85 4.51
CA GLN A 111 2.57 -21.73 3.97
C GLN A 111 3.23 -20.37 4.29
N TRP A 112 2.47 -19.40 4.78
CA TRP A 112 2.99 -18.08 5.11
C TRP A 112 3.16 -17.90 6.62
N PRO A 113 4.19 -17.16 7.08
CA PRO A 113 4.37 -16.94 8.49
C PRO A 113 3.15 -16.25 9.12
N LEU A 114 2.65 -16.79 10.23
CA LEU A 114 1.50 -16.24 10.98
C LEU A 114 1.65 -14.75 11.28
N LYS A 115 2.88 -14.30 11.49
CA LYS A 115 3.19 -12.88 11.73
C LYS A 115 2.82 -11.98 10.56
N PHE A 116 2.92 -12.47 9.33
CA PHE A 116 2.48 -11.73 8.14
C PHE A 116 0.97 -11.48 8.19
N LEU A 117 0.19 -12.53 8.47
CA LEU A 117 -1.27 -12.44 8.62
C LEU A 117 -1.66 -11.49 9.75
N GLN A 118 -1.00 -11.60 10.91
CA GLN A 118 -1.23 -10.71 12.06
C GLN A 118 -0.95 -9.24 11.74
N ASN A 119 0.11 -8.95 10.99
CA ASN A 119 0.43 -7.57 10.58
C ASN A 119 -0.62 -7.02 9.62
N THR A 120 -1.07 -7.83 8.66
CA THR A 120 -2.16 -7.45 7.75
C THR A 120 -3.45 -7.20 8.52
N ALA A 121 -3.81 -8.08 9.46
CA ALA A 121 -5.01 -7.90 10.27
C ALA A 121 -4.97 -6.60 11.11
N ARG A 122 -3.80 -6.26 11.69
CA ARG A 122 -3.62 -4.99 12.42
C ARG A 122 -3.77 -3.78 11.51
N GLU A 123 -3.27 -3.86 10.27
CA GLU A 123 -3.38 -2.78 9.30
C GLU A 123 -4.83 -2.61 8.84
N VAL A 124 -5.52 -3.71 8.52
CA VAL A 124 -6.97 -3.70 8.21
C VAL A 124 -7.76 -3.03 9.33
N LYS A 125 -7.47 -3.40 10.59
CA LYS A 125 -8.11 -2.79 11.76
C LYS A 125 -7.89 -1.28 11.80
N ARG A 126 -6.64 -0.81 11.63
CA ARG A 126 -6.34 0.64 11.64
C ARG A 126 -7.07 1.40 10.54
N PHE A 127 -7.15 0.83 9.33
CA PHE A 127 -7.87 1.46 8.21
C PHE A 127 -9.37 1.51 8.49
N LYS A 128 -9.96 0.41 9.00
CA LYS A 128 -11.36 0.37 9.41
C LYS A 128 -11.67 1.43 10.49
N GLU A 129 -10.84 1.54 11.52
CA GLU A 129 -10.99 2.54 12.59
C GLU A 129 -10.86 3.97 12.07
N ALA A 130 -10.07 4.19 11.01
CA ALA A 130 -9.93 5.47 10.33
C ALA A 130 -11.04 5.76 9.29
N GLY A 131 -12.02 4.86 9.12
CA GLY A 131 -13.09 4.98 8.11
C GLY A 131 -12.59 4.86 6.67
N LYS A 132 -11.44 4.20 6.44
CA LYS A 132 -10.79 4.07 5.13
C LYS A 132 -10.97 2.65 4.57
N PRO A 133 -11.28 2.51 3.26
CA PRO A 133 -11.40 1.21 2.62
C PRO A 133 -10.08 0.45 2.59
N PHE A 134 -10.15 -0.84 2.91
CA PHE A 134 -9.11 -1.83 2.67
C PHE A 134 -9.73 -2.96 1.85
N VAL A 135 -9.36 -3.05 0.59
CA VAL A 135 -9.98 -3.94 -0.39
C VAL A 135 -9.03 -5.07 -0.73
N PHE A 136 -9.47 -6.31 -0.51
CA PHE A 136 -8.77 -7.48 -1.04
C PHE A 136 -9.18 -7.69 -2.49
N MET A 137 -8.21 -7.59 -3.40
CA MET A 137 -8.39 -7.94 -4.80
C MET A 137 -8.57 -9.48 -4.91
N PRO A 138 -8.98 -10.02 -6.06
CA PRO A 138 -9.13 -11.48 -6.19
C PRO A 138 -7.90 -12.23 -5.70
N GLN A 139 -8.09 -13.10 -4.70
CA GLN A 139 -7.02 -13.82 -4.01
C GLN A 139 -7.43 -15.23 -3.68
N ALA A 140 -6.45 -16.14 -3.66
CA ALA A 140 -6.62 -17.46 -3.10
C ALA A 140 -6.34 -17.41 -1.58
N PHE A 141 -7.26 -17.96 -0.79
CA PHE A 141 -7.12 -18.15 0.65
C PHE A 141 -6.98 -19.63 0.96
N GLY A 142 -6.03 -19.98 1.80
CA GLY A 142 -5.74 -21.37 2.19
C GLY A 142 -4.55 -21.98 1.44
N PRO A 143 -4.32 -23.30 1.60
CA PRO A 143 -5.03 -24.17 2.55
C PRO A 143 -4.83 -23.74 4.01
N PHE A 144 -5.79 -24.12 4.86
CA PHE A 144 -5.72 -23.97 6.30
C PHE A 144 -5.88 -25.34 6.95
N SER A 145 -4.93 -25.76 7.79
CA SER A 145 -4.92 -27.02 8.53
C SER A 145 -5.44 -26.85 9.96
#